data_578fc895e84d4ec45fee08881165eca4
#
_entry.id   578fc895e84d4ec45fee08881165eca4
#
_cell.length_a   1.000
_cell.length_b   1.000
_cell.length_c   1.000
_cell.angle_alpha   90.00
_cell.angle_beta   90.00
_cell.angle_gamma   90.00
#
_symmetry.space_group_name_H-M   'P 1'
#
loop_
_entity.id
_entity.type
_entity.pdbx_description
1 polymer ?
#
loop_
_entity_poly.entity_id
_entity_poly.type
_entity_poly.pdbx_seq_one_letter_code
_entity_poly.pdbx_strand_id
1 'polypeptide(L)'
;AWETAQSAGVLGDLNNLGVPDIVQTLHLGLKTACVRVTGKGGDGKIWFENGRIRHAELGSLSGELAFYEMLRWQEGPFVIAHGQSTKLRTIEMDEMQLMMEGLRRLDEERKEDPAG
;
A
#
# COMPACT_ATOMS: atom_id res chain seq x y z
N ALA A 1 0.46 21.61 12.27
CA ALA A 1 0.89 20.25 12.46
C ALA A 1 -0.29 19.31 12.59
N TRP A 2 -1.08 19.47 13.64
CA TRP A 2 -2.26 18.63 13.79
C TRP A 2 -3.30 18.90 12.69
N GLU A 3 -3.34 20.12 12.19
CA GLU A 3 -4.21 20.45 11.07
C GLU A 3 -3.84 19.67 9.82
N THR A 4 -2.55 19.51 9.61
CA THR A 4 -2.06 18.70 8.50
C THR A 4 -2.51 17.26 8.67
N ALA A 5 -2.46 16.74 9.89
CA ALA A 5 -2.91 15.39 10.17
C ALA A 5 -4.41 15.23 9.92
N GLN A 6 -5.19 16.26 10.26
CA GLN A 6 -6.63 16.23 10.01
C GLN A 6 -6.93 16.29 8.52
N SER A 7 -6.26 17.20 7.83
CA SER A 7 -6.46 17.33 6.39
C SER A 7 -5.84 16.17 5.63
N ALA A 8 -4.96 15.40 6.29
CA ALA A 8 -4.37 14.22 5.68
C ALA A 8 -5.41 13.14 5.40
N GLY A 9 -6.53 13.16 6.09
CA GLY A 9 -7.62 12.26 5.77
C GLY A 9 -7.80 11.13 6.74
N VAL A 10 -7.61 9.88 6.30
CA VAL A 10 -8.10 8.71 7.00
C VAL A 10 -7.03 8.03 7.84
N LEU A 11 -7.38 7.74 9.09
CA LEU A 11 -6.58 6.91 9.98
C LEU A 11 -7.30 5.58 10.14
N GLY A 12 -6.56 4.48 10.18
CA GLY A 12 -7.17 3.18 10.36
C GLY A 12 -6.16 2.13 10.74
N ASP A 13 -6.63 0.89 10.73
CA ASP A 13 -5.81 -0.26 11.04
C ASP A 13 -6.04 -1.34 9.98
N LEU A 14 -4.96 -1.96 9.53
CA LEU A 14 -5.03 -2.99 8.49
C LEU A 14 -5.88 -4.19 8.91
N ASN A 15 -6.05 -4.39 10.20
CA ASN A 15 -6.92 -5.44 10.71
C ASN A 15 -8.37 -5.25 10.26
N ASN A 16 -8.80 -4.01 10.09
CA ASN A 16 -10.16 -3.70 9.67
C ASN A 16 -10.26 -3.42 8.18
N LEU A 17 -9.21 -2.85 7.60
CA LEU A 17 -9.20 -2.49 6.19
C LEU A 17 -7.80 -2.78 5.64
N GLY A 18 -7.66 -3.90 4.96
CA GLY A 18 -6.38 -4.35 4.47
C GLY A 18 -5.85 -3.54 3.30
N VAL A 19 -4.59 -3.77 2.96
CA VAL A 19 -3.96 -3.07 1.83
C VAL A 19 -4.77 -3.26 0.54
N PRO A 20 -5.27 -4.46 0.22
CA PRO A 20 -6.08 -4.61 -0.99
C PRO A 20 -7.31 -3.70 -1.02
N ASP A 21 -7.97 -3.54 0.11
CA ASP A 21 -9.16 -2.69 0.18
C ASP A 21 -8.80 -1.22 0.00
N ILE A 22 -7.69 -0.80 0.59
CA ILE A 22 -7.20 0.56 0.45
C ILE A 22 -6.89 0.85 -1.02
N VAL A 23 -6.18 -0.08 -1.67
CA VAL A 23 -5.82 0.07 -3.08
C VAL A 23 -7.07 0.22 -3.94
N GLN A 24 -8.06 -0.65 -3.74
CA GLN A 24 -9.29 -0.58 -4.51
C GLN A 24 -10.02 0.74 -4.30
N THR A 25 -10.11 1.16 -3.06
CA THR A 25 -10.81 2.40 -2.72
C THR A 25 -10.18 3.60 -3.42
N LEU A 26 -8.85 3.71 -3.34
CA LEU A 26 -8.15 4.84 -3.93
C LEU A 26 -8.14 4.75 -5.45
N HIS A 27 -8.06 3.54 -6.00
CA HIS A 27 -8.10 3.33 -7.44
C HIS A 27 -9.46 3.73 -8.02
N LEU A 28 -10.54 3.23 -7.44
CA LEU A 28 -11.89 3.52 -7.92
C LEU A 28 -12.24 5.00 -7.78
N GLY A 29 -11.72 5.64 -6.75
CA GLY A 29 -11.95 7.06 -6.54
C GLY A 29 -11.00 7.97 -7.30
N LEU A 30 -10.08 7.40 -8.07
CA LEU A 30 -9.06 8.15 -8.83
C LEU A 30 -8.32 9.13 -7.93
N LYS A 31 -7.94 8.67 -6.75
CA LYS A 31 -7.34 9.54 -5.74
C LYS A 31 -5.84 9.69 -5.91
N THR A 32 -5.34 10.84 -5.50
CA THR A 32 -3.92 11.11 -5.38
C THR A 32 -3.64 11.21 -3.88
N ALA A 33 -2.80 10.31 -3.39
CA ALA A 33 -2.58 10.20 -1.94
C ALA A 33 -1.33 9.41 -1.65
N CYS A 34 -0.82 9.57 -0.43
CA CYS A 34 0.24 8.72 0.10
C CYS A 34 -0.35 7.91 1.25
N VAL A 35 -0.24 6.60 1.17
CA VAL A 35 -0.67 5.71 2.24
C VAL A 35 0.57 5.30 3.01
N ARG A 36 0.56 5.56 4.31
CA ARG A 36 1.65 5.16 5.20
C ARG A 36 1.15 4.01 6.06
N VAL A 37 1.92 2.94 6.09
CA VAL A 37 1.58 1.76 6.91
C VAL A 37 2.74 1.44 7.81
N THR A 38 2.43 1.05 9.03
CA THR A 38 3.42 0.63 10.00
C THR A 38 3.21 -0.84 10.31
N GLY A 39 4.26 -1.63 10.15
CA GLY A 39 4.18 -3.06 10.38
C GLY A 39 5.49 -3.58 10.94
N LYS A 40 5.60 -4.90 10.99
CA LYS A 40 6.79 -5.56 11.54
C LYS A 40 8.05 -5.26 10.74
N GLY A 41 7.89 -5.01 9.45
CA GLY A 41 9.01 -4.68 8.58
C GLY A 41 9.45 -3.23 8.61
N GLY A 42 8.76 -2.39 9.39
CA GLY A 42 9.05 -0.98 9.49
C GLY A 42 7.91 -0.12 8.94
N ASP A 43 8.25 1.08 8.53
CA ASP A 43 7.29 2.01 7.97
C ASP A 43 7.33 1.96 6.45
N GLY A 44 6.17 1.73 5.84
CA GLY A 44 6.07 1.69 4.40
C GLY A 44 5.19 2.81 3.88
N LYS A 45 5.38 3.14 2.61
CA LYS A 45 4.59 4.16 1.93
C LYS A 45 4.20 3.67 0.55
N ILE A 46 2.97 3.94 0.17
CA ILE A 46 2.47 3.65 -1.17
C ILE A 46 1.90 4.95 -1.74
N TRP A 47 2.40 5.35 -2.90
CA TRP A 47 2.01 6.62 -3.52
C TRP A 47 1.06 6.38 -4.68
N PHE A 48 -0.09 7.03 -4.62
CA PHE A 48 -1.12 6.96 -5.65
C PHE A 48 -1.20 8.29 -6.39
N GLU A 49 -1.41 8.21 -7.69
CA GLU A 49 -1.67 9.38 -8.53
C GLU A 49 -2.84 9.06 -9.43
N ASN A 50 -3.94 9.78 -9.24
CA ASN A 50 -5.17 9.56 -9.98
C ASN A 50 -5.60 8.10 -9.98
N GLY A 51 -5.46 7.46 -8.82
CA GLY A 51 -5.87 6.07 -8.63
C GLY A 51 -4.82 5.04 -9.01
N ARG A 52 -3.69 5.48 -9.54
CA ARG A 52 -2.62 4.55 -9.96
C ARG A 52 -1.46 4.58 -8.98
N ILE A 53 -0.93 3.40 -8.68
CA ILE A 53 0.23 3.30 -7.80
C ILE A 53 1.47 3.62 -8.62
N ARG A 54 2.20 4.64 -8.19
CA ARG A 54 3.40 5.10 -8.91
C ARG A 54 4.69 4.73 -8.23
N HIS A 55 4.64 4.58 -6.90
CA HIS A 55 5.85 4.32 -6.13
C HIS A 55 5.46 3.68 -4.81
N ALA A 56 6.32 2.82 -4.31
CA ALA A 56 6.19 2.26 -2.97
C ALA A 56 7.58 2.13 -2.38
N GLU A 57 7.67 2.27 -1.07
CA GLU A 57 8.94 2.11 -0.38
C GLU A 57 8.72 1.49 0.99
N LEU A 58 9.70 0.71 1.42
CA LEU A 58 9.69 0.07 2.73
C LEU A 58 11.15 -0.21 3.11
N GLY A 59 11.69 0.63 4.00
CA GLY A 59 13.11 0.52 4.35
C GLY A 59 13.97 0.68 3.10
N SER A 60 14.76 -0.33 2.80
CA SER A 60 15.63 -0.32 1.63
C SER A 60 14.95 -0.83 0.36
N LEU A 61 13.72 -1.36 0.48
CA LEU A 61 12.97 -1.83 -0.68
C LEU A 61 12.22 -0.69 -1.32
N SER A 62 12.08 -0.75 -2.64
CA SER A 62 11.26 0.21 -3.37
C SER A 62 10.59 -0.49 -4.54
N GLY A 63 9.55 0.16 -5.07
CA GLY A 63 8.83 -0.37 -6.21
C GLY A 63 7.93 -1.53 -5.86
N GLU A 64 7.79 -2.44 -6.80
CA GLU A 64 6.85 -3.56 -6.66
C GLU A 64 7.17 -4.44 -5.47
N LEU A 65 8.46 -4.68 -5.20
CA LEU A 65 8.83 -5.53 -4.07
C LEU A 65 8.39 -4.94 -2.74
N ALA A 66 8.51 -3.62 -2.58
CA ALA A 66 8.05 -2.96 -1.37
C ALA A 66 6.54 -3.11 -1.23
N PHE A 67 5.81 -2.95 -2.33
CA PHE A 67 4.36 -3.11 -2.32
C PHE A 67 3.95 -4.53 -1.94
N TYR A 68 4.60 -5.53 -2.55
CA TYR A 68 4.26 -6.92 -2.25
C TYR A 68 4.52 -7.27 -0.78
N GLU A 69 5.57 -6.72 -0.22
CA GLU A 69 5.86 -6.96 1.19
C GLU A 69 4.79 -6.36 2.09
N MET A 70 4.37 -5.14 1.80
CA MET A 70 3.31 -4.50 2.58
C MET A 70 1.98 -5.21 2.42
N LEU A 71 1.75 -5.82 1.27
CA LEU A 71 0.53 -6.56 1.01
C LEU A 71 0.36 -7.75 1.95
N ARG A 72 1.46 -8.26 2.48
CA ARG A 72 1.44 -9.38 3.40
C ARG A 72 0.98 -9.00 4.80
N TRP A 73 0.99 -7.71 5.12
CA TRP A 73 0.65 -7.25 6.46
C TRP A 73 -0.86 -7.29 6.67
N GLN A 74 -1.27 -7.90 7.78
CA GLN A 74 -2.68 -8.05 8.10
C GLN A 74 -3.11 -7.21 9.29
N GLU A 75 -2.18 -6.50 9.90
CA GLU A 75 -2.46 -5.63 11.03
C GLU A 75 -1.45 -4.49 11.06
N GLY A 76 -1.77 -3.46 11.80
CA GLY A 76 -0.94 -2.30 11.94
C GLY A 76 -1.65 -1.04 11.51
N PRO A 77 -1.25 0.11 12.08
CA PRO A 77 -1.91 1.37 11.75
C PRO A 77 -1.55 1.87 10.37
N PHE A 78 -2.48 2.57 9.74
CA PHE A 78 -2.20 3.24 8.49
C PHE A 78 -2.79 4.65 8.48
N VAL A 79 -2.24 5.48 7.61
CA VAL A 79 -2.72 6.85 7.40
C VAL A 79 -2.82 7.08 5.90
N ILE A 80 -3.93 7.62 5.44
CA ILE A 80 -4.09 8.02 4.05
C ILE A 80 -4.01 9.54 4.00
N ALA A 81 -2.95 10.05 3.41
CA ALA A 81 -2.71 11.48 3.28
C ALA A 81 -3.08 11.92 1.87
N HIS A 82 -4.29 12.47 1.72
CA HIS A 82 -4.79 12.88 0.42
C HIS A 82 -4.02 14.08 -0.12
N GLY A 83 -3.92 14.12 -1.45
CA GLY A 83 -3.29 15.25 -2.12
C GLY A 83 -1.78 15.21 -2.18
N GLN A 84 -1.17 14.21 -1.59
CA GLN A 84 0.28 14.08 -1.62
C GLN A 84 0.72 13.24 -2.80
N SER A 85 1.68 13.74 -3.56
CA SER A 85 2.18 13.05 -4.73
C SER A 85 3.69 12.90 -4.67
N THR A 86 4.23 12.14 -5.59
CA THR A 86 5.66 11.91 -5.69
C THR A 86 6.09 12.02 -7.15
N LYS A 87 7.35 12.40 -7.37
CA LYS A 87 7.94 12.40 -8.70
C LYS A 87 8.53 11.05 -9.05
N LEU A 88 8.63 10.17 -8.08
CA LEU A 88 9.21 8.85 -8.29
C LEU A 88 8.23 7.96 -9.05
N ARG A 89 8.79 7.14 -9.94
CA ARG A 89 8.00 6.27 -10.80
C ARG A 89 8.66 4.89 -10.82
N THR A 90 8.58 4.19 -9.70
CA THR A 90 9.19 2.86 -9.59
C THR A 90 8.23 1.75 -9.95
N ILE A 91 6.95 2.05 -10.05
CA ILE A 91 5.92 1.08 -10.41
C ILE A 91 5.21 1.56 -11.66
N GLU A 92 5.32 0.77 -12.73
CA GLU A 92 4.66 1.07 -14.00
C GLU A 92 3.50 0.14 -14.28
N MET A 93 3.45 -0.98 -13.58
CA MET A 93 2.38 -1.95 -13.71
C MET A 93 1.05 -1.32 -13.27
N ASP A 94 -0.05 -1.61 -13.97
CA ASP A 94 -1.32 -1.07 -13.54
C ASP A 94 -1.79 -1.76 -12.25
N GLU A 95 -2.73 -1.13 -11.56
CA GLU A 95 -3.13 -1.57 -10.21
C GLU A 95 -3.70 -2.97 -10.18
N MET A 96 -4.46 -3.32 -11.19
CA MET A 96 -5.04 -4.66 -11.25
C MET A 96 -3.97 -5.72 -11.43
N GLN A 97 -3.01 -5.47 -12.33
CA GLN A 97 -1.90 -6.39 -12.52
C GLN A 97 -1.05 -6.50 -11.26
N LEU A 98 -0.78 -5.37 -10.64
CA LEU A 98 0.02 -5.32 -9.42
C LEU A 98 -0.65 -6.12 -8.29
N MET A 99 -1.95 -5.92 -8.13
CA MET A 99 -2.71 -6.65 -7.12
C MET A 99 -2.78 -8.14 -7.41
N MET A 100 -3.02 -8.49 -8.67
CA MET A 100 -3.10 -9.90 -9.04
C MET A 100 -1.77 -10.60 -8.80
N GLU A 101 -0.67 -9.96 -9.17
CA GLU A 101 0.65 -10.52 -8.96
C GLU A 101 0.96 -10.66 -7.47
N GLY A 102 0.62 -9.63 -6.70
CA GLY A 102 0.85 -9.66 -5.24
C GLY A 102 0.07 -10.76 -4.56
N LEU A 103 -1.21 -10.89 -4.92
CA LEU A 103 -2.04 -11.92 -4.32
C LEU A 103 -1.61 -13.32 -4.74
N ARG A 104 -1.14 -13.46 -5.98
CA ARG A 104 -0.60 -14.73 -6.46
C ARG A 104 0.62 -15.15 -5.64
N ARG A 105 1.50 -14.21 -5.35
CA ARG A 105 2.68 -14.49 -4.53
C ARG A 105 2.31 -14.91 -3.12
N LEU A 106 1.30 -14.24 -2.55
CA LEU A 106 0.82 -14.63 -1.22
C LEU A 106 0.26 -16.04 -1.23
N ASP A 107 -0.50 -16.38 -2.25
CA ASP A 107 -1.09 -17.70 -2.37
C ASP A 107 -0.01 -18.77 -2.50
N GLU A 108 1.04 -18.51 -3.26
CA GLU A 108 2.15 -19.43 -3.41
C GLU A 108 2.90 -19.62 -2.10
N GLU A 109 3.09 -18.57 -1.33
CA GLU A 109 3.73 -18.67 -0.02
C GLU A 109 2.93 -19.56 0.92
N ARG A 110 1.61 -19.44 0.89
CA ARG A 110 0.75 -20.26 1.73
C ARG A 110 0.82 -21.73 1.34
N LYS A 111 0.92 -22.01 0.04
CA LYS A 111 1.04 -23.38 -0.44
C LYS A 111 2.36 -24.02 -0.06
N GLU A 112 3.41 -23.22 0.03
CA GLU A 112 4.72 -23.73 0.37
C GLU A 112 4.92 -23.93 1.86
N ASP A 113 4.03 -23.40 2.68
CA ASP A 113 4.12 -23.55 4.12
C ASP A 113 3.70 -24.97 4.51
N PRO A 114 4.64 -25.81 4.92
CA PRO A 114 4.33 -27.21 5.24
C PRO A 114 3.48 -27.35 6.50
N ALA A 115 3.43 -26.31 7.32
CA ALA A 115 2.58 -26.33 8.52
C ALA A 115 1.17 -25.91 8.21
N GLY A 116 0.99 -25.32 7.06
CA GLY A 116 -0.31 -24.82 6.64
C GLY A 116 -1.18 -25.89 6.06
#